data_bd626173d825b958d26b98ef8b0078d3
#
_entry.id   bd626173d825b958d26b98ef8b0078d3
#
_cell.length_a   1.000
_cell.length_b   1.000
_cell.length_c   1.000
_cell.angle_alpha   90.00
_cell.angle_beta   90.00
_cell.angle_gamma   90.00
#
_symmetry.space_group_name_H-M   'P 1'
#
loop_
_entity.id
_entity.type
_entity.pdbx_description
1 polymer ?
#
loop_
_entity_poly.entity_id
_entity_poly.type
_entity_poly.pdbx_seq_one_letter_code
_entity_poly.pdbx_strand_id
1 'polypeptide(L)'
;MKPCPYCAEQIQDDAVKCRFCGEWLNKPSSDQSAFPVFSMPQNYWGYEYKTEAELFGLPLIHIAQGFDPKTGAPRIAKGIIAIGNIAIGLFALGGVALGGLTFGGVSLGLVSIGGASIGVVIALGGLAISGGLAVGGAALSLMYAVGGLALAPHYIGGNGMDPEFFNQFGKFFLTE
;
A
#
# COMPACT_ATOMS: atom_id res chain seq x y z
N MET A 1 -40.60 4.70 41.40
CA MET A 1 -39.39 5.58 41.36
C MET A 1 -38.22 4.85 41.97
N LYS A 2 -37.08 4.89 41.33
CA LYS A 2 -35.82 4.22 41.77
C LYS A 2 -34.75 5.29 42.11
N PRO A 3 -33.88 5.05 43.10
CA PRO A 3 -32.75 5.95 43.34
C PRO A 3 -31.72 5.80 42.21
N CYS A 4 -31.16 6.93 41.78
CA CYS A 4 -30.08 6.94 40.80
C CYS A 4 -28.82 6.32 41.42
N PRO A 5 -28.15 5.37 40.78
CA PRO A 5 -26.94 4.70 41.30
C PRO A 5 -25.73 5.64 41.41
N TYR A 6 -25.76 6.81 40.75
CA TYR A 6 -24.66 7.75 40.72
C TYR A 6 -24.82 8.94 41.67
N CYS A 7 -26.04 9.47 41.86
CA CYS A 7 -26.29 10.65 42.68
C CYS A 7 -27.33 10.42 43.76
N ALA A 8 -27.91 9.22 43.88
CA ALA A 8 -28.91 8.79 44.83
C ALA A 8 -30.27 9.57 44.79
N GLU A 9 -30.46 10.48 43.83
CA GLU A 9 -31.71 11.20 43.64
C GLU A 9 -32.81 10.31 43.06
N GLN A 10 -34.08 10.61 43.37
CA GLN A 10 -35.24 9.86 42.91
C GLN A 10 -35.53 10.14 41.44
N ILE A 11 -35.47 9.10 40.63
CA ILE A 11 -35.74 9.16 39.19
C ILE A 11 -36.87 8.19 38.81
N GLN A 12 -37.45 8.36 37.63
CA GLN A 12 -38.45 7.44 37.09
C GLN A 12 -37.84 6.06 36.83
N ASP A 13 -38.62 5.00 37.00
CA ASP A 13 -38.14 3.62 36.81
C ASP A 13 -37.64 3.36 35.39
N ASP A 14 -38.26 3.99 34.38
CA ASP A 14 -37.93 3.87 32.95
C ASP A 14 -36.92 4.92 32.47
N ALA A 15 -36.33 5.71 33.38
CA ALA A 15 -35.36 6.75 32.98
C ALA A 15 -34.10 6.14 32.41
N VAL A 16 -33.74 6.54 31.19
CA VAL A 16 -32.53 6.16 30.46
C VAL A 16 -31.36 7.03 30.85
N LYS A 17 -31.64 8.27 31.30
CA LYS A 17 -30.65 9.28 31.71
C LYS A 17 -31.11 9.98 32.96
N CYS A 18 -30.20 10.17 33.92
CA CYS A 18 -30.51 10.93 35.12
C CYS A 18 -30.57 12.44 34.81
N ARG A 19 -31.71 13.09 35.14
CA ARG A 19 -31.89 14.54 34.94
C ARG A 19 -31.09 15.41 35.91
N PHE A 20 -30.61 14.81 37.02
CA PHE A 20 -29.88 15.56 38.05
C PHE A 20 -28.35 15.51 37.81
N CYS A 21 -27.77 14.31 37.65
CA CYS A 21 -26.34 14.18 37.42
C CYS A 21 -25.96 14.06 35.95
N GLY A 22 -26.94 13.88 35.04
CA GLY A 22 -26.66 13.74 33.60
C GLY A 22 -26.07 12.41 33.16
N GLU A 23 -25.90 11.46 34.09
CA GLU A 23 -25.32 10.15 33.77
C GLU A 23 -26.34 9.22 33.10
N TRP A 24 -25.87 8.38 32.15
CA TRP A 24 -26.71 7.38 31.49
C TRP A 24 -26.92 6.17 32.40
N LEU A 25 -28.16 5.77 32.64
CA LEU A 25 -28.55 4.69 33.53
C LEU A 25 -28.56 3.34 32.79
N ASN A 26 -28.86 3.34 31.50
CA ASN A 26 -28.61 2.26 30.57
C ASN A 26 -27.42 2.67 29.70
N LYS A 27 -26.19 2.45 30.15
CA LYS A 27 -25.09 2.41 29.22
C LYS A 27 -25.38 1.23 28.30
N PRO A 28 -25.67 1.41 27.00
CA PRO A 28 -25.45 0.31 26.08
C PRO A 28 -23.99 -0.07 26.32
N SER A 29 -23.76 -1.36 26.61
CA SER A 29 -22.42 -1.92 26.79
C SER A 29 -21.51 -1.23 25.78
N SER A 30 -20.36 -0.72 26.20
CA SER A 30 -19.43 0.15 25.49
C SER A 30 -18.83 -0.45 24.17
N ASP A 31 -19.57 -1.35 23.54
CA ASP A 31 -19.26 -2.01 22.27
C ASP A 31 -20.03 -1.45 21.06
N GLN A 32 -20.79 -0.36 21.24
CA GLN A 32 -21.44 0.29 20.09
C GLN A 32 -21.12 1.79 20.08
N SER A 33 -19.89 2.11 19.70
CA SER A 33 -19.59 3.37 19.03
C SER A 33 -20.57 3.51 17.86
N ALA A 34 -21.39 4.60 17.91
CA ALA A 34 -22.46 4.89 16.98
C ALA A 34 -21.98 5.36 15.60
N PHE A 35 -21.04 4.64 15.05
CA PHE A 35 -20.87 4.52 13.61
C PHE A 35 -21.41 3.14 13.24
N PRO A 36 -22.19 2.98 12.16
CA PRO A 36 -22.41 1.67 11.61
C PRO A 36 -21.03 1.16 11.21
N VAL A 37 -20.33 0.54 12.14
CA VAL A 37 -19.22 -0.34 11.81
C VAL A 37 -19.90 -1.38 10.94
N PHE A 38 -19.73 -1.21 9.65
CA PHE A 38 -20.05 -2.20 8.65
C PHE A 38 -19.52 -3.51 9.25
N SER A 39 -20.44 -4.34 9.74
CA SER A 39 -20.10 -5.64 10.33
C SER A 39 -19.52 -6.45 9.18
N MET A 40 -18.24 -6.25 8.91
CA MET A 40 -17.53 -7.08 7.96
C MET A 40 -17.56 -8.50 8.51
N PRO A 41 -17.99 -9.47 7.71
CA PRO A 41 -18.02 -10.86 8.14
C PRO A 41 -16.65 -11.23 8.69
N GLN A 42 -16.60 -11.95 9.82
CA GLN A 42 -15.37 -12.31 10.54
C GLN A 42 -14.31 -13.03 9.67
N ASN A 43 -14.65 -13.44 8.46
CA ASN A 43 -13.75 -14.02 7.47
C ASN A 43 -12.90 -12.97 6.69
N TYR A 44 -13.05 -11.68 6.97
CA TYR A 44 -12.34 -10.61 6.23
C TYR A 44 -10.94 -10.30 6.79
N TRP A 45 -10.46 -11.05 7.79
CA TRP A 45 -9.17 -10.80 8.43
C TRP A 45 -7.96 -11.15 7.58
N GLY A 46 -8.19 -11.70 6.39
CA GLY A 46 -7.15 -11.92 5.41
C GLY A 46 -6.97 -13.37 5.00
N TYR A 47 -6.52 -13.53 3.78
CA TYR A 47 -6.18 -14.80 3.16
C TYR A 47 -4.66 -14.93 3.14
N GLU A 48 -4.15 -16.07 3.61
CA GLU A 48 -2.74 -16.41 3.56
C GLU A 48 -2.57 -17.78 2.89
N TYR A 49 -1.79 -17.82 1.84
CA TYR A 49 -1.44 -19.05 1.13
C TYR A 49 0.07 -19.08 0.92
N LYS A 50 0.70 -20.16 1.34
CA LYS A 50 2.12 -20.46 1.12
C LYS A 50 2.25 -21.78 0.40
N THR A 51 3.08 -21.83 -0.62
CA THR A 51 3.44 -23.07 -1.29
C THR A 51 4.49 -23.80 -0.46
N GLU A 52 4.36 -25.14 -0.34
CA GLU A 52 5.34 -26.01 0.32
C GLU A 52 6.68 -26.07 -0.43
N ALA A 53 6.66 -25.75 -1.73
CA ALA A 53 7.87 -25.67 -2.54
C ALA A 53 8.70 -24.45 -2.13
N GLU A 54 9.88 -24.70 -1.60
CA GLU A 54 10.85 -23.68 -1.22
C GLU A 54 12.04 -23.69 -2.19
N LEU A 55 12.46 -22.52 -2.62
CA LEU A 55 13.66 -22.30 -3.40
C LEU A 55 14.54 -21.28 -2.66
N PHE A 56 15.76 -21.64 -2.32
CA PHE A 56 16.68 -20.86 -1.48
C PHE A 56 16.14 -20.47 -0.11
N GLY A 57 15.30 -21.33 0.51
CA GLY A 57 14.68 -21.08 1.81
C GLY A 57 13.54 -20.06 1.80
N LEU A 58 13.04 -19.70 0.61
CA LEU A 58 11.86 -18.84 0.43
C LEU A 58 10.76 -19.63 -0.27
N PRO A 59 9.49 -19.48 0.16
CA PRO A 59 8.37 -20.11 -0.52
C PRO A 59 8.26 -19.57 -1.96
N LEU A 60 7.97 -20.49 -2.90
CA LEU A 60 7.85 -20.12 -4.31
C LEU A 60 6.75 -19.07 -4.52
N ILE A 61 5.58 -19.31 -3.91
CA ILE A 61 4.45 -18.38 -3.95
C ILE A 61 3.98 -18.11 -2.53
N HIS A 62 3.90 -16.84 -2.18
CA HIS A 62 3.31 -16.41 -0.93
C HIS A 62 2.28 -15.31 -1.20
N ILE A 63 1.02 -15.62 -0.93
CA ILE A 63 -0.09 -14.67 -1.02
C ILE A 63 -0.50 -14.32 0.40
N ALA A 64 -0.44 -13.06 0.77
CA ALA A 64 -0.86 -12.58 2.08
C ALA A 64 -1.66 -11.28 1.93
N GLN A 65 -2.96 -11.39 2.08
CA GLN A 65 -3.88 -10.25 2.03
C GLN A 65 -4.54 -10.01 3.38
N GLY A 66 -4.84 -8.75 3.69
CA GLY A 66 -5.54 -8.33 4.90
C GLY A 66 -4.61 -7.96 6.04
N PHE A 67 -5.19 -7.93 7.24
CA PHE A 67 -4.51 -7.51 8.47
C PHE A 67 -4.44 -8.67 9.45
N ASP A 68 -3.42 -8.68 10.30
CA ASP A 68 -3.31 -9.62 11.40
C ASP A 68 -4.32 -9.24 12.50
N PRO A 69 -5.25 -10.12 12.88
CA PRO A 69 -6.27 -9.83 13.88
C PRO A 69 -5.70 -9.54 15.28
N LYS A 70 -4.48 -9.97 15.56
CA LYS A 70 -3.82 -9.76 16.87
C LYS A 70 -3.10 -8.43 16.97
N THR A 71 -2.47 -8.00 15.88
CA THR A 71 -1.60 -6.81 15.86
C THR A 71 -2.21 -5.64 15.10
N GLY A 72 -3.26 -5.87 14.29
CA GLY A 72 -3.82 -4.86 13.38
C GLY A 72 -2.86 -4.44 12.25
N ALA A 73 -1.71 -5.09 12.13
CA ALA A 73 -0.70 -4.78 11.13
C ALA A 73 -1.02 -5.42 9.77
N PRO A 74 -0.69 -4.79 8.65
CA PRO A 74 -0.84 -5.42 7.33
C PRO A 74 0.06 -6.64 7.22
N ARG A 75 -0.46 -7.72 6.65
CA ARG A 75 0.30 -8.95 6.42
C ARG A 75 1.33 -8.72 5.33
N ILE A 76 2.52 -9.27 5.54
CA ILE A 76 3.66 -9.16 4.62
C ILE A 76 3.82 -10.48 3.88
N ALA A 77 3.68 -10.45 2.56
CA ALA A 77 4.00 -11.59 1.70
C ALA A 77 5.51 -11.61 1.42
N LYS A 78 6.17 -12.74 1.73
CA LYS A 78 7.63 -12.93 1.48
C LYS A 78 7.83 -14.21 0.69
N GLY A 79 8.32 -14.11 -0.56
CA GLY A 79 8.51 -15.27 -1.42
C GLY A 79 9.18 -14.89 -2.72
N ILE A 80 9.43 -15.86 -3.61
CA ILE A 80 9.91 -15.57 -4.96
C ILE A 80 8.82 -14.81 -5.71
N ILE A 81 7.57 -15.27 -5.64
CA ILE A 81 6.39 -14.57 -6.10
C ILE A 81 5.59 -14.17 -4.85
N ALA A 82 5.56 -12.88 -4.55
CA ALA A 82 4.86 -12.32 -3.40
C ALA A 82 3.66 -11.50 -3.87
N ILE A 83 2.49 -11.78 -3.32
CA ILE A 83 1.24 -11.06 -3.64
C ILE A 83 0.56 -10.66 -2.34
N GLY A 84 0.31 -9.35 -2.15
CA GLY A 84 -0.35 -8.90 -0.92
C GLY A 84 -0.36 -7.40 -0.73
N ASN A 85 -0.76 -6.95 0.47
CA ASN A 85 -0.73 -5.52 0.80
C ASN A 85 0.71 -4.99 0.80
N ILE A 86 1.63 -5.75 1.41
CA ILE A 86 3.07 -5.53 1.35
C ILE A 86 3.70 -6.81 0.79
N ALA A 87 4.35 -6.70 -0.34
CA ALA A 87 4.97 -7.82 -1.05
C ALA A 87 6.49 -7.64 -1.14
N ILE A 88 7.24 -8.66 -0.74
CA ILE A 88 8.71 -8.67 -0.78
C ILE A 88 9.16 -9.94 -1.49
N GLY A 89 9.75 -9.80 -2.67
CA GLY A 89 10.15 -10.96 -3.46
C GLY A 89 10.84 -10.62 -4.76
N LEU A 90 11.23 -11.64 -5.51
CA LEU A 90 11.79 -11.42 -6.85
C LEU A 90 10.72 -10.83 -7.79
N PHE A 91 9.48 -11.36 -7.70
CA PHE A 91 8.28 -10.83 -8.34
C PHE A 91 7.32 -10.40 -7.24
N ALA A 92 7.12 -9.11 -7.07
CA ALA A 92 6.29 -8.55 -6.01
C ALA A 92 5.10 -7.77 -6.60
N LEU A 93 3.89 -8.14 -6.17
CA LEU A 93 2.62 -7.53 -6.58
C LEU A 93 1.86 -7.08 -5.32
N GLY A 94 1.63 -5.77 -5.18
CA GLY A 94 0.91 -5.30 -3.98
C GLY A 94 0.70 -3.82 -3.87
N GLY A 95 0.15 -3.38 -2.74
CA GLY A 95 0.05 -1.95 -2.41
C GLY A 95 1.44 -1.31 -2.32
N VAL A 96 2.32 -1.97 -1.55
CA VAL A 96 3.76 -1.68 -1.46
C VAL A 96 4.52 -2.92 -1.93
N ALA A 97 5.33 -2.79 -2.97
CA ALA A 97 6.08 -3.88 -3.57
C ALA A 97 7.59 -3.60 -3.53
N LEU A 98 8.36 -4.58 -3.02
CA LEU A 98 9.83 -4.51 -2.94
C LEU A 98 10.45 -5.75 -3.56
N GLY A 99 11.40 -5.56 -4.47
CA GLY A 99 12.10 -6.71 -5.05
C GLY A 99 12.77 -6.51 -6.40
N GLY A 100 12.82 -7.56 -7.21
CA GLY A 100 13.40 -7.50 -8.54
C GLY A 100 12.46 -6.82 -9.55
N LEU A 101 11.36 -7.46 -9.85
CA LEU A 101 10.27 -6.93 -10.67
C LEU A 101 9.08 -6.62 -9.78
N THR A 102 8.71 -5.34 -9.70
CA THR A 102 7.71 -4.87 -8.74
C THR A 102 6.57 -4.15 -9.43
N PHE A 103 5.34 -4.51 -9.02
CA PHE A 103 4.11 -3.90 -9.48
C PHE A 103 3.27 -3.47 -8.28
N GLY A 104 2.94 -2.18 -8.17
CA GLY A 104 2.16 -1.74 -7.02
C GLY A 104 1.81 -0.26 -7.00
N GLY A 105 1.13 0.16 -5.93
CA GLY A 105 0.88 1.59 -5.68
C GLY A 105 2.21 2.34 -5.47
N VAL A 106 3.02 1.80 -4.55
CA VAL A 106 4.41 2.20 -4.33
C VAL A 106 5.30 1.00 -4.64
N SER A 107 6.23 1.14 -5.56
CA SER A 107 7.10 0.06 -6.01
C SER A 107 8.58 0.45 -5.91
N LEU A 108 9.38 -0.45 -5.33
CA LEU A 108 10.83 -0.34 -5.23
C LEU A 108 11.48 -1.60 -5.79
N GLY A 109 12.33 -1.47 -6.82
CA GLY A 109 12.96 -2.66 -7.39
C GLY A 109 14.03 -2.38 -8.45
N LEU A 110 14.50 -3.44 -9.09
CA LEU A 110 15.36 -3.28 -10.27
C LEU A 110 14.53 -2.71 -11.44
N VAL A 111 13.36 -3.30 -11.66
CA VAL A 111 12.34 -2.81 -12.57
C VAL A 111 11.08 -2.59 -11.77
N SER A 112 10.57 -1.37 -11.76
CA SER A 112 9.41 -1.00 -10.95
C SER A 112 8.32 -0.33 -11.80
N ILE A 113 7.07 -0.76 -11.55
CA ILE A 113 5.89 -0.24 -12.24
C ILE A 113 4.83 0.09 -11.20
N GLY A 114 4.36 1.34 -11.17
CA GLY A 114 3.38 1.71 -10.16
C GLY A 114 2.96 3.17 -10.17
N GLY A 115 2.19 3.58 -9.18
CA GLY A 115 1.81 4.99 -9.00
C GLY A 115 3.04 5.85 -8.69
N ALA A 116 3.78 5.46 -7.65
CA ALA A 116 5.12 5.95 -7.35
C ALA A 116 6.12 4.81 -7.50
N SER A 117 7.05 4.92 -8.42
CA SER A 117 8.00 3.87 -8.76
C SER A 117 9.44 4.34 -8.59
N ILE A 118 10.24 3.53 -7.88
CA ILE A 118 11.67 3.72 -7.72
C ILE A 118 12.36 2.48 -8.26
N GLY A 119 13.04 2.62 -9.40
CA GLY A 119 13.74 1.53 -10.07
C GLY A 119 15.23 1.77 -10.17
N VAL A 120 16.05 0.76 -9.96
CA VAL A 120 17.49 0.90 -10.17
C VAL A 120 17.77 1.02 -11.67
N VAL A 121 17.11 0.21 -12.50
CA VAL A 121 17.31 0.17 -13.95
C VAL A 121 16.18 0.88 -14.67
N ILE A 122 14.93 0.51 -14.38
CA ILE A 122 13.75 1.05 -15.07
C ILE A 122 12.68 1.38 -14.03
N ALA A 123 12.06 2.55 -14.14
CA ALA A 123 10.89 2.95 -13.39
C ALA A 123 9.79 3.46 -14.33
N LEU A 124 8.60 2.92 -14.19
CA LEU A 124 7.41 3.32 -14.95
C LEU A 124 6.29 3.70 -13.99
N GLY A 125 5.74 4.92 -14.10
CA GLY A 125 4.68 5.32 -13.18
C GLY A 125 4.22 6.75 -13.28
N GLY A 126 3.33 7.17 -12.38
CA GLY A 126 2.94 8.57 -12.26
C GLY A 126 4.12 9.44 -11.84
N LEU A 127 4.81 9.03 -10.78
CA LEU A 127 6.11 9.52 -10.36
C LEU A 127 7.13 8.39 -10.54
N ALA A 128 8.11 8.57 -11.41
CA ALA A 128 9.13 7.59 -11.71
C ALA A 128 10.53 8.13 -11.38
N ILE A 129 11.27 7.40 -10.54
CA ILE A 129 12.67 7.71 -10.19
C ILE A 129 13.53 6.50 -10.55
N SER A 130 14.57 6.70 -11.35
CA SER A 130 15.40 5.58 -11.81
C SER A 130 16.85 5.95 -11.96
N GLY A 131 17.72 4.94 -11.87
CA GLY A 131 19.12 5.08 -12.25
C GLY A 131 19.35 5.07 -13.78
N GLY A 132 18.54 4.26 -14.50
CA GLY A 132 18.64 4.11 -15.96
C GLY A 132 17.56 4.89 -16.70
N LEU A 133 16.37 4.29 -16.83
CA LEU A 133 15.25 4.86 -17.58
C LEU A 133 14.06 5.12 -16.67
N ALA A 134 13.58 6.35 -16.61
CA ALA A 134 12.34 6.71 -15.97
C ALA A 134 11.30 7.15 -17.00
N VAL A 135 10.09 6.59 -16.93
CA VAL A 135 8.97 6.97 -17.78
C VAL A 135 7.75 7.23 -16.92
N GLY A 136 7.19 8.45 -17.03
CA GLY A 136 6.03 8.80 -16.20
C GLY A 136 5.53 10.21 -16.35
N GLY A 137 4.55 10.59 -15.54
CA GLY A 137 4.07 11.98 -15.48
C GLY A 137 5.18 12.93 -15.03
N ALA A 138 5.84 12.57 -13.92
CA ALA A 138 7.08 13.18 -13.46
C ALA A 138 8.16 12.09 -13.44
N ALA A 139 9.19 12.25 -14.26
CA ALA A 139 10.28 11.29 -14.43
C ALA A 139 11.63 11.92 -14.04
N LEU A 140 12.29 11.32 -13.05
CA LEU A 140 13.66 11.65 -12.66
C LEU A 140 14.58 10.48 -12.97
N SER A 141 15.67 10.73 -13.69
CA SER A 141 16.63 9.67 -13.98
C SER A 141 18.06 10.20 -14.04
N LEU A 142 19.01 9.30 -13.77
CA LEU A 142 20.43 9.63 -13.95
C LEU A 142 20.87 9.52 -15.41
N MET A 143 20.13 8.80 -16.26
CA MET A 143 20.47 8.62 -17.67
C MET A 143 19.36 9.13 -18.60
N TYR A 144 18.20 8.50 -18.59
CA TYR A 144 17.12 8.79 -19.54
C TYR A 144 15.78 9.02 -18.84
N ALA A 145 15.11 10.11 -19.15
CA ALA A 145 13.78 10.40 -18.64
C ALA A 145 12.80 10.72 -19.77
N VAL A 146 11.62 10.14 -19.71
CA VAL A 146 10.52 10.39 -20.64
C VAL A 146 9.25 10.70 -19.86
N GLY A 147 8.66 11.89 -20.07
CA GLY A 147 7.44 12.22 -19.34
C GLY A 147 6.97 13.64 -19.47
N GLY A 148 5.90 13.99 -18.77
CA GLY A 148 5.38 15.36 -18.75
C GLY A 148 6.40 16.35 -18.17
N LEU A 149 6.99 16.02 -17.02
CA LEU A 149 8.15 16.68 -16.44
C LEU A 149 9.29 15.67 -16.39
N ALA A 150 10.27 15.82 -17.26
CA ALA A 150 11.42 14.95 -17.35
C ALA A 150 12.69 15.67 -16.89
N LEU A 151 13.41 15.08 -15.92
CA LEU A 151 14.66 15.57 -15.36
C LEU A 151 15.73 14.48 -15.49
N ALA A 152 16.57 14.60 -16.49
CA ALA A 152 17.71 13.72 -16.75
C ALA A 152 18.71 14.43 -17.66
N PRO A 153 19.96 13.94 -17.80
CA PRO A 153 20.89 14.41 -18.82
C PRO A 153 20.32 14.29 -20.24
N HIS A 154 19.61 13.17 -20.51
CA HIS A 154 18.90 12.96 -21.78
C HIS A 154 17.41 12.77 -21.50
N TYR A 155 16.59 13.70 -21.98
CA TYR A 155 15.17 13.68 -21.66
C TYR A 155 14.28 14.01 -22.87
N ILE A 156 13.05 13.48 -22.82
CA ILE A 156 11.94 13.84 -23.69
C ILE A 156 10.75 14.17 -22.81
N GLY A 157 10.32 15.43 -22.84
CA GLY A 157 9.22 15.83 -21.96
C GLY A 157 8.53 17.10 -22.39
N GLY A 158 7.51 17.50 -21.63
CA GLY A 158 6.82 18.76 -21.81
C GLY A 158 7.70 19.99 -21.57
N ASN A 159 8.81 19.84 -20.87
CA ASN A 159 9.82 20.85 -20.62
C ASN A 159 10.90 20.94 -21.72
N GLY A 160 10.83 20.10 -22.75
CA GLY A 160 11.77 20.10 -23.88
C GLY A 160 12.16 18.71 -24.35
N MET A 161 13.00 18.66 -25.33
CA MET A 161 13.56 17.43 -25.88
C MET A 161 15.05 17.62 -26.14
N ASP A 162 15.86 16.68 -25.66
CA ASP A 162 17.29 16.61 -25.98
C ASP A 162 17.48 16.01 -27.38
N PRO A 163 18.11 16.72 -28.33
CA PRO A 163 18.32 16.22 -29.69
C PRO A 163 19.27 15.01 -29.75
N GLU A 164 20.12 14.82 -28.74
CA GLU A 164 21.03 13.66 -28.67
C GLU A 164 20.37 12.39 -28.14
N PHE A 165 19.18 12.48 -27.53
CA PHE A 165 18.46 11.36 -26.97
C PHE A 165 18.32 10.19 -27.94
N PHE A 166 17.85 10.46 -29.16
CA PHE A 166 17.64 9.39 -30.16
C PHE A 166 18.95 8.79 -30.68
N ASN A 167 20.01 9.59 -30.74
CA ASN A 167 21.30 9.13 -31.26
C ASN A 167 22.00 8.18 -30.27
N GLN A 168 21.89 8.47 -28.97
CA GLN A 168 22.47 7.62 -27.91
C GLN A 168 21.58 6.44 -27.59
N PHE A 169 20.28 6.61 -27.51
CA PHE A 169 19.32 5.54 -27.24
C PHE A 169 19.32 4.49 -28.37
N GLY A 170 19.40 4.94 -29.62
CA GLY A 170 19.54 4.05 -30.77
C GLY A 170 20.83 3.23 -30.75
N LYS A 171 21.96 3.82 -30.32
CA LYS A 171 23.22 3.09 -30.17
C LYS A 171 23.17 2.03 -29.07
N PHE A 172 22.43 2.26 -27.98
CA PHE A 172 22.30 1.31 -26.89
C PHE A 172 21.51 0.04 -27.28
N PHE A 173 20.51 0.18 -28.17
CA PHE A 173 19.67 -0.94 -28.63
C PHE A 173 20.05 -1.54 -29.99
N LEU A 174 20.84 -0.86 -30.80
CA LEU A 174 21.17 -1.24 -32.19
C LEU A 174 22.62 -1.58 -32.41
N THR A 175 23.44 -1.69 -31.36
CA THR A 175 24.81 -2.23 -31.51
C THR A 175 24.74 -3.76 -31.57
N GLU A 176 24.49 -4.29 -32.74
CA GLU A 176 25.13 -5.50 -33.28
C GLU A 176 26.18 -5.11 -34.28
#